data_6eb5eb19afccfaf4e6a69dab6c53c2a8
#
_entry.id   6eb5eb19afccfaf4e6a69dab6c53c2a8
#
_cell.length_a   1.000
_cell.length_b   1.000
_cell.length_c   1.000
_cell.angle_alpha   90.00
_cell.angle_beta   90.00
_cell.angle_gamma   90.00
#
_symmetry.space_group_name_H-M   'P 1'
#
loop_
_entity.id
_entity.type
_entity.pdbx_description
1 polymer ?
#
loop_
_entity_poly.entity_id
_entity_poly.type
_entity_poly.pdbx_seq_one_letter_code
_entity_poly.pdbx_strand_id
1 'polypeptide(L)'
;MEYFRSLSSALGKSGGPLSNYIIDEDVDSYHGQSLWTLHRGTRRSDSVPVSIFSFDQTQASRDQIAMAQNAIKRLRTTRYPHILKFLDTTESQGTLYLVVERVEPLIDTMALWAQGKGRGASTPAWIVWGLSHIASALAFFHQNMHAVHGNVHPGSVFLAPSGEWLLGGMETLSQPSEPDALVLRLGGRAPRANVYAAPEVVQAGFGALNTRHIYATDSYSLCMLAVEAFNGTLPANTSHFPAGRIPTPLYAH
;
A
#
# COMPACT_ATOMS: atom_id res chain seq x y z
N MET A 1 28.33 1.55 0.54
CA MET A 1 27.62 0.38 1.10
C MET A 1 27.98 0.07 2.57
N GLU A 2 29.07 0.54 3.10
CA GLU A 2 29.43 0.32 4.54
C GLU A 2 28.73 1.26 5.53
N TYR A 3 28.29 2.42 5.08
CA TYR A 3 27.66 3.41 5.97
C TYR A 3 26.29 2.97 6.52
N PHE A 4 25.52 2.18 5.75
CA PHE A 4 24.22 1.66 6.19
C PHE A 4 24.32 0.45 7.13
N ARG A 5 25.38 -0.36 7.04
CA ARG A 5 25.61 -1.44 8.00
C ARG A 5 25.97 -0.95 9.40
N SER A 6 26.52 0.25 9.54
CA SER A 6 26.87 0.80 10.85
C SER A 6 25.66 1.37 11.60
N LEU A 7 24.59 1.77 10.92
CA LEU A 7 23.38 2.26 11.57
C LEU A 7 22.57 1.13 12.22
N SER A 8 22.48 -0.06 11.60
CA SER A 8 21.77 -1.20 12.19
C SER A 8 22.46 -1.76 13.44
N SER A 9 23.81 -1.68 13.52
CA SER A 9 24.57 -2.15 14.69
C SER A 9 24.59 -1.14 15.85
N ALA A 10 24.38 0.14 15.59
CA ALA A 10 24.31 1.19 16.61
C ALA A 10 22.94 1.25 17.31
N LEU A 11 21.87 0.76 16.68
CA LEU A 11 20.52 0.74 17.22
C LEU A 11 20.26 -0.38 18.26
N GLY A 12 21.19 -1.31 18.43
CA GLY A 12 21.06 -2.47 19.32
C GLY A 12 21.39 -2.23 20.79
N LYS A 13 21.85 -1.03 21.21
CA LYS A 13 22.20 -0.76 22.62
C LYS A 13 21.53 0.52 23.13
N SER A 14 20.50 0.33 23.93
CA SER A 14 19.83 1.32 24.83
C SER A 14 19.42 2.64 24.20
N GLY A 15 18.13 2.80 23.86
CA GLY A 15 17.53 4.09 23.49
C GLY A 15 17.41 4.34 21.99
N GLY A 16 17.05 3.32 21.21
CA GLY A 16 16.66 3.52 19.80
C GLY A 16 15.45 4.45 19.67
N PRO A 17 15.18 4.98 18.46
CA PRO A 17 14.10 5.95 18.20
C PRO A 17 12.72 5.47 18.63
N LEU A 18 12.57 4.17 18.85
CA LEU A 18 11.36 3.50 19.30
C LEU A 18 11.53 2.94 20.71
N SER A 19 10.92 3.55 21.71
CA SER A 19 11.02 3.10 23.11
C SER A 19 10.45 1.68 23.31
N ASN A 20 9.37 1.35 22.62
CA ASN A 20 8.60 0.11 22.80
C ASN A 20 8.91 -0.98 21.76
N TYR A 21 9.73 -0.69 20.74
CA TYR A 21 9.98 -1.60 19.62
C TYR A 21 11.48 -1.70 19.31
N ILE A 22 11.85 -2.79 18.66
CA ILE A 22 13.18 -3.01 18.09
C ILE A 22 13.00 -3.10 16.58
N ILE A 23 13.84 -2.43 15.82
CA ILE A 23 13.98 -2.64 14.38
C ILE A 23 15.02 -3.75 14.23
N ASP A 24 14.62 -4.87 13.60
CA ASP A 24 15.47 -6.04 13.44
C ASP A 24 16.23 -6.01 12.10
N GLU A 25 15.49 -5.82 10.98
CA GLU A 25 16.06 -5.79 9.63
C GLU A 25 15.21 -4.98 8.66
N ASP A 26 15.83 -4.49 7.59
CA ASP A 26 15.14 -3.83 6.49
C ASP A 26 14.54 -4.87 5.53
N VAL A 27 13.40 -4.54 4.92
CA VAL A 27 12.79 -5.32 3.85
C VAL A 27 13.19 -4.70 2.51
N ASP A 28 14.37 -5.09 1.99
CA ASP A 28 14.98 -4.48 0.80
C ASP A 28 14.09 -4.52 -0.43
N SER A 29 13.28 -5.56 -0.59
CA SER A 29 12.33 -5.72 -1.70
C SER A 29 11.25 -4.63 -1.73
N TYR A 30 10.99 -4.00 -0.59
CA TYR A 30 10.01 -2.93 -0.47
C TYR A 30 10.56 -1.54 -0.85
N HIS A 31 11.86 -1.38 -1.02
CA HIS A 31 12.46 -0.10 -1.40
C HIS A 31 11.90 0.41 -2.74
N GLY A 32 11.48 1.66 -2.77
CA GLY A 32 10.90 2.31 -3.95
C GLY A 32 9.46 1.90 -4.29
N GLN A 33 8.83 1.05 -3.48
CA GLN A 33 7.44 0.66 -3.66
C GLN A 33 6.46 1.69 -3.08
N SER A 34 6.91 2.48 -2.12
CA SER A 34 6.13 3.46 -1.38
C SER A 34 7.01 4.62 -0.94
N LEU A 35 6.44 5.62 -0.25
CA LEU A 35 7.17 6.65 0.48
C LEU A 35 7.97 6.05 1.66
N TRP A 36 7.53 4.90 2.15
CA TRP A 36 8.01 4.29 3.38
C TRP A 36 9.13 3.30 3.13
N THR A 37 10.06 3.22 4.07
CA THR A 37 10.94 2.07 4.22
C THR A 37 10.28 1.09 5.18
N LEU A 38 10.20 -0.18 4.81
CA LEU A 38 9.62 -1.23 5.63
C LEU A 38 10.72 -1.98 6.38
N HIS A 39 10.49 -2.20 7.66
CA HIS A 39 11.37 -2.97 8.52
C HIS A 39 10.60 -4.10 9.20
N ARG A 40 11.25 -5.22 9.41
CA ARG A 40 10.83 -6.21 10.38
C ARG A 40 11.24 -5.75 11.77
N GLY A 41 10.37 -5.97 12.74
CA GLY A 41 10.64 -5.54 14.10
C GLY A 41 9.93 -6.39 15.13
N THR A 42 10.27 -6.11 16.40
CA THR A 42 9.77 -6.84 17.56
C THR A 42 9.32 -5.87 18.64
N ARG A 43 8.17 -6.11 19.24
CA ARG A 43 7.70 -5.35 20.41
C ARG A 43 8.45 -5.81 21.65
N ARG A 44 9.03 -4.85 22.41
CA ARG A 44 9.91 -5.16 23.55
C ARG A 44 9.21 -5.85 24.72
N SER A 45 7.93 -5.54 24.94
CA SER A 45 7.21 -6.02 26.13
C SER A 45 6.95 -7.53 26.13
N ASP A 46 6.75 -8.13 24.97
CA ASP A 46 6.28 -9.51 24.83
C ASP A 46 6.91 -10.26 23.64
N SER A 47 7.89 -9.63 23.00
CA SER A 47 8.61 -10.18 21.84
C SER A 47 7.70 -10.54 20.65
N VAL A 48 6.53 -9.90 20.54
CA VAL A 48 5.63 -10.10 19.42
C VAL A 48 6.21 -9.46 18.16
N PRO A 49 6.33 -10.20 17.02
CA PRO A 49 6.76 -9.63 15.75
C PRO A 49 5.79 -8.57 15.24
N VAL A 50 6.35 -7.48 14.70
CA VAL A 50 5.61 -6.36 14.11
C VAL A 50 6.25 -5.95 12.79
N SER A 51 5.54 -5.16 12.00
CA SER A 51 6.09 -4.44 10.85
C SER A 51 6.16 -2.95 11.16
N ILE A 52 7.27 -2.32 10.82
CA ILE A 52 7.57 -0.93 11.14
C ILE A 52 7.86 -0.20 9.84
N PHE A 53 7.08 0.81 9.53
CA PHE A 53 7.31 1.70 8.41
C PHE A 53 7.99 2.97 8.91
N SER A 54 9.11 3.36 8.31
CA SER A 54 9.81 4.61 8.61
C SER A 54 9.78 5.55 7.41
N PHE A 55 9.67 6.86 7.69
CA PHE A 55 9.68 7.90 6.69
C PHE A 55 10.52 9.09 7.18
N ASP A 56 11.62 9.37 6.46
CA ASP A 56 12.50 10.52 6.76
C ASP A 56 11.87 11.81 6.20
N GLN A 57 11.50 12.72 7.10
CA GLN A 57 10.92 14.02 6.77
C GLN A 57 11.97 15.05 6.38
N THR A 58 13.25 14.84 6.73
CA THR A 58 14.29 15.85 6.60
C THR A 58 14.63 16.19 5.14
N GLN A 59 14.46 15.21 4.24
CA GLN A 59 14.71 15.35 2.80
C GLN A 59 13.41 15.30 1.98
N ALA A 60 12.26 15.18 2.64
CA ALA A 60 10.98 15.00 1.97
C ALA A 60 10.35 16.34 1.56
N SER A 61 9.62 16.34 0.45
CA SER A 61 8.78 17.46 0.05
C SER A 61 7.57 17.62 0.97
N ARG A 62 6.97 18.82 0.99
CA ARG A 62 5.73 19.08 1.75
C ARG A 62 4.60 18.10 1.37
N ASP A 63 4.49 17.75 0.09
CA ASP A 63 3.47 16.82 -0.39
C ASP A 63 3.72 15.40 0.15
N GLN A 64 4.98 14.94 0.17
CA GLN A 64 5.33 13.64 0.74
C GLN A 64 5.07 13.57 2.25
N ILE A 65 5.41 14.65 2.98
CA ILE A 65 5.11 14.76 4.41
C ILE A 65 3.59 14.70 4.65
N ALA A 66 2.81 15.45 3.86
CA ALA A 66 1.34 15.44 3.97
C ALA A 66 0.76 14.04 3.69
N MET A 67 1.28 13.32 2.68
CA MET A 67 0.89 11.95 2.37
C MET A 67 1.23 11.00 3.52
N ALA A 68 2.44 11.06 4.08
CA ALA A 68 2.85 10.20 5.21
C ALA A 68 1.98 10.43 6.45
N GLN A 69 1.74 11.70 6.80
CA GLN A 69 0.88 12.07 7.92
C GLN A 69 -0.58 11.62 7.72
N ASN A 70 -1.09 11.71 6.48
CA ASN A 70 -2.43 11.22 6.15
C ASN A 70 -2.51 9.69 6.32
N ALA A 71 -1.52 8.93 5.85
CA ALA A 71 -1.49 7.48 6.01
C ALA A 71 -1.59 7.08 7.50
N ILE A 72 -0.81 7.72 8.37
CA ILE A 72 -0.88 7.50 9.83
C ILE A 72 -2.28 7.85 10.36
N LYS A 73 -2.80 9.04 10.03
CA LYS A 73 -4.12 9.50 10.48
C LYS A 73 -5.22 8.51 10.08
N ARG A 74 -5.23 8.07 8.82
CA ARG A 74 -6.26 7.15 8.29
C ARG A 74 -6.15 5.76 8.92
N LEU A 75 -4.97 5.16 8.96
CA LEU A 75 -4.77 3.85 9.61
C LEU A 75 -5.11 3.88 11.09
N ARG A 76 -4.76 4.95 11.80
CA ARG A 76 -5.08 5.09 13.23
C ARG A 76 -6.58 5.08 13.51
N THR A 77 -7.41 5.60 12.61
CA THR A 77 -8.86 5.75 12.79
C THR A 77 -9.68 4.68 12.10
N THR A 78 -9.09 3.92 11.17
CA THR A 78 -9.80 2.91 10.40
C THR A 78 -9.65 1.52 11.04
N ARG A 79 -10.78 0.81 11.18
CA ARG A 79 -10.82 -0.58 11.66
C ARG A 79 -11.69 -1.39 10.71
N TYR A 80 -11.05 -2.25 9.94
CA TYR A 80 -11.72 -3.16 9.02
C TYR A 80 -10.84 -4.40 8.80
N PRO A 81 -11.39 -5.62 8.65
CA PRO A 81 -10.61 -6.86 8.61
C PRO A 81 -9.49 -6.90 7.58
N HIS A 82 -9.73 -6.35 6.39
CA HIS A 82 -8.78 -6.41 5.26
C HIS A 82 -7.98 -5.12 5.07
N ILE A 83 -7.75 -4.39 6.16
CA ILE A 83 -6.90 -3.19 6.20
C ILE A 83 -5.76 -3.45 7.20
N LEU A 84 -4.58 -2.92 6.91
CA LEU A 84 -3.44 -2.95 7.84
C LEU A 84 -3.86 -2.48 9.22
N LYS A 85 -3.57 -3.29 10.24
CA LYS A 85 -3.95 -2.97 11.61
C LYS A 85 -2.90 -2.11 12.28
N PHE A 86 -3.27 -0.87 12.52
CA PHE A 86 -2.46 0.10 13.26
C PHE A 86 -2.22 -0.37 14.70
N LEU A 87 -0.96 -0.32 15.14
CA LEU A 87 -0.57 -0.58 16.51
C LEU A 87 -0.09 0.69 17.22
N ASP A 88 0.85 1.42 16.60
CA ASP A 88 1.48 2.58 17.22
C ASP A 88 2.07 3.53 16.18
N THR A 89 2.43 4.74 16.62
CA THR A 89 3.18 5.71 15.82
C THR A 89 4.04 6.58 16.73
N THR A 90 5.21 6.92 16.26
CA THR A 90 6.09 7.86 16.96
C THR A 90 6.90 8.67 15.94
N GLU A 91 7.44 9.80 16.41
CA GLU A 91 8.38 10.61 15.65
C GLU A 91 9.66 10.75 16.46
N SER A 92 10.79 10.54 15.80
CA SER A 92 12.11 10.69 16.41
C SER A 92 13.12 11.20 15.39
N GLN A 93 13.86 12.24 15.74
CA GLN A 93 14.95 12.79 14.91
C GLN A 93 14.53 13.10 13.46
N GLY A 94 13.31 13.62 13.28
CA GLY A 94 12.78 13.95 11.95
C GLY A 94 12.30 12.74 11.13
N THR A 95 12.24 11.56 11.73
CA THR A 95 11.69 10.35 11.12
C THR A 95 10.35 9.98 11.75
N LEU A 96 9.33 9.80 10.93
CA LEU A 96 8.04 9.22 11.33
C LEU A 96 8.15 7.70 11.31
N TYR A 97 7.61 7.07 12.35
CA TYR A 97 7.49 5.62 12.45
C TYR A 97 6.01 5.24 12.60
N LEU A 98 5.57 4.31 11.79
CA LEU A 98 4.24 3.71 11.83
C LEU A 98 4.41 2.22 12.09
N VAL A 99 3.83 1.71 13.18
CA VAL A 99 3.89 0.30 13.57
C VAL A 99 2.54 -0.35 13.32
N VAL A 100 2.58 -1.49 12.63
CA VAL A 100 1.40 -2.31 12.33
C VAL A 100 1.63 -3.76 12.76
N GLU A 101 0.59 -4.59 12.77
CA GLU A 101 0.77 -6.04 12.93
C GLU A 101 1.72 -6.59 11.87
N ARG A 102 2.38 -7.73 12.17
CA ARG A 102 3.33 -8.36 11.25
C ARG A 102 2.70 -8.64 9.91
N VAL A 103 3.34 -8.17 8.85
CA VAL A 103 2.96 -8.41 7.46
C VAL A 103 4.19 -8.60 6.58
N GLU A 104 3.99 -9.25 5.43
CA GLU A 104 4.97 -9.32 4.34
C GLU A 104 4.42 -8.61 3.09
N PRO A 105 5.25 -7.93 2.28
CA PRO A 105 4.78 -7.30 1.05
C PRO A 105 4.27 -8.34 0.03
N LEU A 106 3.12 -8.09 -0.59
CA LEU A 106 2.60 -8.95 -1.67
C LEU A 106 3.58 -9.04 -2.84
N ILE A 107 4.33 -7.97 -3.09
CA ILE A 107 5.29 -7.88 -4.19
C ILE A 107 6.35 -8.98 -4.14
N ASP A 108 6.74 -9.46 -2.95
CA ASP A 108 7.70 -10.56 -2.80
C ASP A 108 7.15 -11.85 -3.37
N THR A 109 5.90 -12.16 -3.06
CA THR A 109 5.20 -13.31 -3.61
C THR A 109 5.02 -13.18 -5.13
N MET A 110 4.66 -12.00 -5.61
CA MET A 110 4.50 -11.75 -7.06
C MET A 110 5.84 -11.85 -7.80
N ALA A 111 6.94 -11.40 -7.22
CA ALA A 111 8.28 -11.54 -7.79
C ALA A 111 8.71 -13.01 -7.93
N LEU A 112 8.34 -13.87 -6.97
CA LEU A 112 8.54 -15.31 -7.10
C LEU A 112 7.71 -15.90 -8.24
N TRP A 113 6.45 -15.47 -8.38
CA TRP A 113 5.57 -15.92 -9.46
C TRP A 113 6.06 -15.51 -10.84
N ALA A 114 6.60 -14.30 -10.98
CA ALA A 114 7.21 -13.83 -12.23
C ALA A 114 8.41 -14.69 -12.64
N GLN A 115 9.11 -15.29 -11.66
CA GLN A 115 10.20 -16.25 -11.89
C GLN A 115 9.72 -17.70 -12.10
N GLY A 116 8.41 -17.94 -12.16
CA GLY A 116 7.84 -19.29 -12.25
C GLY A 116 7.94 -20.11 -10.97
N LYS A 117 8.25 -19.46 -9.81
CA LYS A 117 8.38 -20.12 -8.51
C LYS A 117 7.15 -19.91 -7.65
N GLY A 118 6.87 -20.84 -6.74
CA GLY A 118 5.80 -20.70 -5.74
C GLY A 118 4.38 -20.80 -6.29
N ARG A 119 4.18 -21.02 -7.60
CA ARG A 119 2.85 -21.26 -8.18
C ARG A 119 2.50 -22.72 -8.12
N GLY A 120 1.29 -23.01 -7.64
CA GLY A 120 0.71 -24.36 -7.62
C GLY A 120 -0.73 -24.35 -8.10
N ALA A 121 -1.39 -25.51 -8.10
CA ALA A 121 -2.77 -25.65 -8.58
C ALA A 121 -3.77 -24.76 -7.82
N SER A 122 -3.52 -24.47 -6.54
CA SER A 122 -4.36 -23.59 -5.70
C SER A 122 -4.07 -22.09 -5.87
N THR A 123 -3.01 -21.70 -6.57
CA THR A 123 -2.60 -20.29 -6.71
C THR A 123 -3.70 -19.40 -7.30
N PRO A 124 -4.41 -19.78 -8.39
CA PRO A 124 -5.49 -18.94 -8.92
C PRO A 124 -6.61 -18.69 -7.90
N ALA A 125 -7.02 -19.70 -7.15
CA ALA A 125 -8.05 -19.57 -6.12
C ALA A 125 -7.59 -18.65 -4.98
N TRP A 126 -6.32 -18.76 -4.58
CA TRP A 126 -5.74 -17.87 -3.55
C TRP A 126 -5.64 -16.41 -4.03
N ILE A 127 -5.30 -16.19 -5.32
CA ILE A 127 -5.31 -14.84 -5.92
C ILE A 127 -6.73 -14.25 -5.88
N VAL A 128 -7.75 -15.01 -6.32
CA VAL A 128 -9.16 -14.58 -6.30
C VAL A 128 -9.60 -14.25 -4.87
N TRP A 129 -9.24 -15.11 -3.91
CA TRP A 129 -9.54 -14.90 -2.51
C TRP A 129 -8.89 -13.61 -1.97
N GLY A 130 -7.61 -13.39 -2.26
CA GLY A 130 -6.90 -12.17 -1.89
C GLY A 130 -7.47 -10.91 -2.53
N LEU A 131 -7.80 -10.95 -3.84
CA LEU A 131 -8.44 -9.84 -4.54
C LEU A 131 -9.82 -9.52 -3.94
N SER A 132 -10.56 -10.52 -3.46
CA SER A 132 -11.85 -10.29 -2.78
C SER A 132 -11.68 -9.52 -1.46
N HIS A 133 -10.58 -9.74 -0.73
CA HIS A 133 -10.25 -8.96 0.47
C HIS A 133 -10.03 -7.49 0.13
N ILE A 134 -9.23 -7.22 -0.92
CA ILE A 134 -8.96 -5.84 -1.34
C ILE A 134 -10.23 -5.17 -1.87
N ALA A 135 -11.04 -5.88 -2.66
CA ALA A 135 -12.33 -5.39 -3.13
C ALA A 135 -13.27 -5.02 -1.95
N SER A 136 -13.30 -5.86 -0.91
CA SER A 136 -14.08 -5.59 0.31
C SER A 136 -13.58 -4.36 1.07
N ALA A 137 -12.26 -4.17 1.17
CA ALA A 137 -11.66 -2.98 1.77
C ALA A 137 -12.01 -1.72 0.99
N LEU A 138 -11.93 -1.76 -0.35
CA LEU A 138 -12.32 -0.64 -1.21
C LEU A 138 -13.81 -0.34 -1.11
N ALA A 139 -14.67 -1.36 -1.11
CA ALA A 139 -16.11 -1.18 -0.91
C ALA A 139 -16.42 -0.49 0.43
N PHE A 140 -15.70 -0.87 1.50
CA PHE A 140 -15.82 -0.19 2.79
C PHE A 140 -15.44 1.30 2.70
N PHE A 141 -14.33 1.64 2.03
CA PHE A 141 -13.96 3.05 1.83
C PHE A 141 -15.00 3.82 1.04
N HIS A 142 -15.49 3.25 -0.06
CA HIS A 142 -16.45 3.93 -0.94
C HIS A 142 -17.82 4.11 -0.28
N GLN A 143 -18.35 3.08 0.37
CA GLN A 143 -19.71 3.06 0.89
C GLN A 143 -19.84 3.65 2.29
N ASN A 144 -18.89 3.36 3.17
CA ASN A 144 -18.98 3.74 4.58
C ASN A 144 -18.20 5.02 4.89
N MET A 145 -17.08 5.25 4.21
CA MET A 145 -16.23 6.42 4.44
C MET A 145 -16.41 7.50 3.37
N HIS A 146 -17.07 7.20 2.25
CA HIS A 146 -17.18 8.07 1.08
C HIS A 146 -15.82 8.58 0.60
N ALA A 147 -14.78 7.74 0.75
CA ALA A 147 -13.40 8.06 0.45
C ALA A 147 -12.89 7.25 -0.73
N VAL A 148 -11.95 7.83 -1.48
CA VAL A 148 -11.22 7.20 -2.58
C VAL A 148 -9.82 6.88 -2.09
N HIS A 149 -9.33 5.67 -2.39
CA HIS A 149 -8.00 5.24 -1.98
C HIS A 149 -6.90 5.91 -2.82
N GLY A 150 -7.01 5.82 -4.14
CA GLY A 150 -6.14 6.51 -5.10
C GLY A 150 -4.69 5.99 -5.17
N ASN A 151 -4.40 4.84 -4.53
CA ASN A 151 -3.04 4.29 -4.42
C ASN A 151 -3.05 2.75 -4.37
N VAL A 152 -3.91 2.08 -5.17
CA VAL A 152 -4.01 0.61 -5.20
C VAL A 152 -2.98 0.05 -6.18
N HIS A 153 -2.00 -0.69 -5.68
CA HIS A 153 -0.96 -1.38 -6.46
C HIS A 153 -0.26 -2.45 -5.59
N PRO A 154 0.60 -3.34 -6.13
CA PRO A 154 1.23 -4.40 -5.31
C PRO A 154 2.00 -3.90 -4.08
N GLY A 155 2.60 -2.71 -4.14
CA GLY A 155 3.31 -2.11 -3.01
C GLY A 155 2.40 -1.54 -1.91
N SER A 156 1.08 -1.45 -2.15
CA SER A 156 0.10 -1.06 -1.13
C SER A 156 -0.64 -2.27 -0.54
N VAL A 157 -0.33 -3.49 -0.97
CA VAL A 157 -0.96 -4.73 -0.50
C VAL A 157 0.05 -5.59 0.24
N PHE A 158 -0.38 -6.14 1.36
CA PHE A 158 0.45 -6.93 2.26
C PHE A 158 -0.23 -8.26 2.59
N LEU A 159 0.56 -9.23 3.02
CA LEU A 159 0.12 -10.54 3.46
C LEU A 159 0.22 -10.62 4.98
N ALA A 160 -0.87 -10.95 5.63
CA ALA A 160 -0.87 -11.38 7.03
C ALA A 160 -0.20 -12.75 7.17
N PRO A 161 0.28 -13.14 8.36
CA PRO A 161 0.78 -14.50 8.61
C PRO A 161 -0.23 -15.61 8.30
N SER A 162 -1.53 -15.30 8.34
CA SER A 162 -2.64 -16.19 7.94
C SER A 162 -2.77 -16.37 6.42
N GLY A 163 -2.06 -15.57 5.61
CA GLY A 163 -2.16 -15.54 4.15
C GLY A 163 -3.24 -14.60 3.60
N GLU A 164 -3.98 -13.90 4.46
CA GLU A 164 -4.96 -12.88 4.06
C GLU A 164 -4.27 -11.67 3.43
N TRP A 165 -4.91 -11.09 2.42
CA TRP A 165 -4.44 -9.84 1.83
C TRP A 165 -5.00 -8.65 2.58
N LEU A 166 -4.13 -7.71 2.92
CA LEU A 166 -4.44 -6.50 3.67
C LEU A 166 -4.08 -5.27 2.84
N LEU A 167 -5.00 -4.32 2.74
CA LEU A 167 -4.77 -3.05 2.06
C LEU A 167 -4.11 -2.05 3.01
N GLY A 168 -2.96 -1.53 2.60
CA GLY A 168 -2.26 -0.37 3.18
C GLY A 168 -2.26 0.80 2.19
N GLY A 169 -1.19 1.59 2.15
CA GLY A 169 -1.03 2.64 1.14
C GLY A 169 -2.01 3.80 1.28
N MET A 170 -2.33 4.21 2.50
CA MET A 170 -3.37 5.21 2.82
C MET A 170 -2.93 6.66 2.58
N GLU A 171 -1.84 6.88 1.85
CA GLU A 171 -1.22 8.20 1.66
C GLU A 171 -2.18 9.22 1.05
N THR A 172 -3.00 8.79 0.10
CA THR A 172 -3.95 9.66 -0.62
C THR A 172 -5.40 9.45 -0.23
N LEU A 173 -5.71 8.44 0.62
CA LEU A 173 -7.08 8.13 1.04
C LEU A 173 -7.76 9.37 1.62
N SER A 174 -8.78 9.87 0.95
CA SER A 174 -9.56 11.04 1.36
C SER A 174 -10.96 11.07 0.73
N GLN A 175 -11.88 11.77 1.37
CA GLN A 175 -13.16 12.07 0.77
C GLN A 175 -12.97 13.15 -0.30
N PRO A 176 -13.51 13.01 -1.50
CA PRO A 176 -13.43 14.06 -2.53
C PRO A 176 -14.07 15.40 -2.11
N SER A 177 -14.96 15.38 -1.13
CA SER A 177 -15.61 16.56 -0.56
C SER A 177 -14.78 17.29 0.50
N GLU A 178 -13.67 16.71 0.98
CA GLU A 178 -12.78 17.39 1.92
C GLU A 178 -12.10 18.59 1.23
N PRO A 179 -11.97 19.76 1.91
CA PRO A 179 -11.37 20.97 1.31
C PRO A 179 -9.99 20.76 0.71
N ASP A 180 -9.19 19.91 1.35
CA ASP A 180 -7.82 19.57 0.93
C ASP A 180 -7.69 18.07 0.61
N ALA A 181 -8.68 17.51 -0.11
CA ALA A 181 -8.70 16.09 -0.46
C ALA A 181 -7.38 15.68 -1.15
N LEU A 182 -6.55 14.89 -0.45
CA LEU A 182 -5.23 14.49 -0.97
C LEU A 182 -5.35 13.64 -2.24
N VAL A 183 -6.41 12.84 -2.37
CA VAL A 183 -6.64 12.08 -3.61
C VAL A 183 -6.78 13.01 -4.82
N LEU A 184 -7.46 14.15 -4.69
CA LEU A 184 -7.64 15.10 -5.79
C LEU A 184 -6.33 15.82 -6.16
N ARG A 185 -5.49 16.11 -5.17
CA ARG A 185 -4.23 16.85 -5.35
C ARG A 185 -3.07 15.95 -5.73
N LEU A 186 -2.96 14.79 -5.10
CA LEU A 186 -1.76 13.94 -5.09
C LEU A 186 -2.05 12.50 -5.50
N GLY A 187 -3.30 12.15 -5.78
CA GLY A 187 -3.66 10.82 -6.27
C GLY A 187 -2.85 10.47 -7.53
N GLY A 188 -2.36 9.25 -7.61
CA GLY A 188 -1.48 8.80 -8.68
C GLY A 188 -0.02 9.29 -8.59
N ARG A 189 0.35 10.13 -7.61
CA ARG A 189 1.72 10.63 -7.42
C ARG A 189 2.56 9.82 -6.43
N ALA A 190 1.95 8.91 -5.68
CA ALA A 190 2.71 7.96 -4.86
C ALA A 190 3.58 7.07 -5.77
N PRO A 191 4.74 6.59 -5.29
CA PRO A 191 5.58 5.69 -6.07
C PRO A 191 4.76 4.53 -6.66
N ARG A 192 4.96 4.26 -7.96
CA ARG A 192 4.24 3.24 -8.76
C ARG A 192 2.73 3.45 -8.98
N ALA A 193 2.06 4.32 -8.24
CA ALA A 193 0.61 4.51 -8.37
C ALA A 193 0.17 4.89 -9.79
N ASN A 194 0.98 5.67 -10.51
CA ASN A 194 0.70 6.09 -11.89
C ASN A 194 0.61 4.92 -12.88
N VAL A 195 1.31 3.81 -12.63
CA VAL A 195 1.29 2.62 -13.50
C VAL A 195 -0.04 1.89 -13.40
N TYR A 196 -0.71 2.00 -12.25
CA TYR A 196 -1.99 1.35 -11.96
C TYR A 196 -3.17 2.32 -12.06
N ALA A 197 -2.91 3.61 -12.25
CA ALA A 197 -3.94 4.63 -12.32
C ALA A 197 -4.77 4.49 -13.60
N ALA A 198 -6.06 4.79 -13.48
CA ALA A 198 -6.97 4.82 -14.61
C ALA A 198 -6.51 5.84 -15.67
N PRO A 199 -6.72 5.58 -16.98
CA PRO A 199 -6.23 6.45 -18.07
C PRO A 199 -6.65 7.90 -17.92
N GLU A 200 -7.87 8.16 -17.47
CA GLU A 200 -8.39 9.50 -17.19
C GLU A 200 -7.64 10.21 -16.05
N VAL A 201 -7.16 9.44 -15.06
CA VAL A 201 -6.32 10.00 -13.98
C VAL A 201 -4.94 10.35 -14.51
N VAL A 202 -4.36 9.50 -15.35
CA VAL A 202 -3.04 9.76 -15.98
C VAL A 202 -3.09 10.99 -16.86
N GLN A 203 -4.20 11.19 -17.60
CA GLN A 203 -4.35 12.29 -18.56
C GLN A 203 -4.68 13.62 -17.90
N ALA A 204 -5.58 13.62 -16.91
CA ALA A 204 -6.19 14.84 -16.39
C ALA A 204 -6.07 15.00 -14.87
N GLY A 205 -5.59 13.97 -14.16
CA GLY A 205 -5.55 13.92 -12.69
C GLY A 205 -6.92 13.66 -12.06
N PHE A 206 -6.92 13.28 -10.79
CA PHE A 206 -8.15 13.01 -10.03
C PHE A 206 -9.07 14.23 -9.92
N GLY A 207 -8.51 15.44 -9.87
CA GLY A 207 -9.30 16.68 -9.73
C GLY A 207 -10.20 17.02 -10.92
N ALA A 208 -9.94 16.43 -12.08
CA ALA A 208 -10.77 16.62 -13.27
C ALA A 208 -11.93 15.62 -13.38
N LEU A 209 -11.97 14.60 -12.49
CA LEU A 209 -12.99 13.55 -12.54
C LEU A 209 -14.30 14.00 -11.95
N ASN A 210 -15.40 13.55 -12.58
CA ASN A 210 -16.73 13.68 -12.00
C ASN A 210 -16.81 12.83 -10.71
N THR A 211 -17.44 13.37 -9.67
CA THR A 211 -17.63 12.71 -8.38
C THR A 211 -18.34 11.35 -8.46
N ARG A 212 -19.14 11.10 -9.52
CA ARG A 212 -19.77 9.79 -9.74
C ARG A 212 -18.80 8.71 -10.21
N HIS A 213 -17.73 9.07 -10.89
CA HIS A 213 -16.79 8.13 -11.51
C HIS A 213 -15.48 7.99 -10.73
N ILE A 214 -15.24 8.85 -9.74
CA ILE A 214 -13.97 8.88 -9.03
C ILE A 214 -13.67 7.55 -8.30
N TYR A 215 -14.70 6.86 -7.80
CA TYR A 215 -14.53 5.54 -7.16
C TYR A 215 -14.16 4.43 -8.14
N ALA A 216 -14.52 4.58 -9.42
CA ALA A 216 -14.16 3.62 -10.47
C ALA A 216 -12.65 3.55 -10.69
N THR A 217 -11.91 4.61 -10.34
CA THR A 217 -10.44 4.64 -10.44
C THR A 217 -9.78 3.59 -9.56
N ASP A 218 -10.27 3.38 -8.34
CA ASP A 218 -9.78 2.31 -7.46
C ASP A 218 -10.11 0.91 -8.01
N SER A 219 -11.28 0.76 -8.63
CA SER A 219 -11.68 -0.48 -9.29
C SER A 219 -10.78 -0.79 -10.48
N TYR A 220 -10.42 0.23 -11.28
CA TYR A 220 -9.46 0.07 -12.36
C TYR A 220 -8.09 -0.38 -11.83
N SER A 221 -7.58 0.28 -10.79
CA SER A 221 -6.30 -0.08 -10.18
C SER A 221 -6.31 -1.50 -9.61
N LEU A 222 -7.43 -1.95 -9.01
CA LEU A 222 -7.61 -3.33 -8.58
C LEU A 222 -7.59 -4.31 -9.75
N CYS A 223 -8.21 -3.96 -10.89
CA CYS A 223 -8.14 -4.79 -12.09
C CYS A 223 -6.70 -4.90 -12.63
N MET A 224 -5.94 -3.81 -12.60
CA MET A 224 -4.52 -3.84 -12.99
C MET A 224 -3.69 -4.74 -12.05
N LEU A 225 -3.92 -4.65 -10.75
CA LEU A 225 -3.32 -5.56 -9.77
C LEU A 225 -3.68 -7.02 -10.05
N ALA A 226 -4.94 -7.30 -10.39
CA ALA A 226 -5.39 -8.65 -10.76
C ALA A 226 -4.68 -9.17 -12.01
N VAL A 227 -4.58 -8.35 -13.06
CA VAL A 227 -3.85 -8.69 -14.30
C VAL A 227 -2.40 -9.08 -13.98
N GLU A 228 -1.71 -8.29 -13.18
CA GLU A 228 -0.32 -8.60 -12.81
C GLU A 228 -0.22 -9.85 -11.95
N ALA A 229 -1.10 -10.03 -10.95
CA ALA A 229 -1.09 -11.20 -10.09
C ALA A 229 -1.31 -12.51 -10.88
N PHE A 230 -2.20 -12.51 -11.87
CA PHE A 230 -2.45 -13.69 -12.71
C PHE A 230 -1.36 -13.93 -13.75
N ASN A 231 -0.82 -12.89 -14.38
CA ASN A 231 0.13 -13.01 -15.48
C ASN A 231 1.60 -12.97 -15.04
N GLY A 232 1.87 -12.55 -13.79
CA GLY A 232 3.22 -12.33 -13.26
C GLY A 232 3.83 -10.98 -13.64
N THR A 233 3.32 -10.31 -14.66
CA THR A 233 3.78 -8.98 -15.13
C THR A 233 2.60 -8.20 -15.72
N LEU A 234 2.71 -6.87 -15.68
CA LEU A 234 1.81 -6.02 -16.45
C LEU A 234 2.16 -6.08 -17.94
N PRO A 235 1.17 -5.98 -18.86
CA PRO A 235 1.42 -5.82 -20.27
C PRO A 235 2.30 -4.58 -20.56
N ALA A 236 3.21 -4.69 -21.51
CA ALA A 236 4.18 -3.64 -21.86
C ALA A 236 3.53 -2.30 -22.28
N ASN A 237 2.27 -2.31 -22.69
CA ASN A 237 1.49 -1.13 -23.12
C ASN A 237 0.23 -0.96 -22.24
N THR A 238 0.39 -0.77 -20.94
CA THR A 238 -0.75 -0.48 -20.04
C THR A 238 -1.44 0.86 -20.37
N SER A 239 -0.76 1.77 -21.11
CA SER A 239 -1.34 3.03 -21.60
C SER A 239 -2.40 2.85 -22.71
N HIS A 240 -2.66 1.64 -23.19
CA HIS A 240 -3.53 1.37 -24.33
C HIS A 240 -4.71 0.44 -24.03
N PHE A 241 -5.15 0.31 -22.78
CA PHE A 241 -6.51 -0.17 -22.58
C PHE A 241 -7.46 0.96 -23.02
N PRO A 242 -8.20 0.80 -24.15
CA PRO A 242 -9.06 1.87 -24.62
C PRO A 242 -10.10 2.17 -23.54
N ALA A 243 -10.21 3.44 -23.18
CA ALA A 243 -11.29 3.93 -22.33
C ALA A 243 -12.62 3.39 -22.91
N GLY A 244 -13.33 2.53 -22.16
CA GLY A 244 -14.63 2.04 -22.56
C GLY A 244 -14.81 0.54 -22.76
N ARG A 245 -13.78 -0.29 -22.66
CA ARG A 245 -13.97 -1.76 -22.58
C ARG A 245 -13.56 -2.29 -21.23
N ILE A 246 -14.43 -2.13 -20.25
CA ILE A 246 -14.43 -2.99 -19.07
C ILE A 246 -14.78 -4.40 -19.60
N PRO A 247 -13.94 -5.42 -19.36
CA PRO A 247 -14.37 -6.79 -19.62
C PRO A 247 -15.65 -7.02 -18.83
N THR A 248 -16.72 -7.40 -19.51
CA THR A 248 -17.98 -7.77 -18.87
C THR A 248 -17.66 -8.80 -17.79
N PRO A 249 -18.11 -8.64 -16.54
CA PRO A 249 -17.84 -9.63 -15.51
C PRO A 249 -18.33 -11.00 -16.00
N LEU A 250 -17.48 -12.01 -15.89
CA LEU A 250 -17.83 -13.42 -16.10
C LEU A 250 -18.79 -13.88 -14.98
N TYR A 251 -19.97 -13.30 -14.94
CA TYR A 251 -21.13 -13.79 -14.19
C TYR A 251 -22.25 -14.05 -15.21
N ALA A 252 -22.11 -15.13 -15.92
CA ALA A 252 -23.24 -15.80 -16.57
C ALA A 252 -23.08 -17.30 -16.31
N HIS A 253 -23.98 -17.80 -15.47
CA HIS A 253 -24.34 -19.16 -15.06
C HIS A 253 -23.75 -19.69 -13.78
#